data_6c5c63314b25e3b2289e3dd7dc2b2b9e
#
_entry.id   6c5c63314b25e3b2289e3dd7dc2b2b9e
#
_cell.length_a   1.000
_cell.length_b   1.000
_cell.length_c   1.000
_cell.angle_alpha   90.00
_cell.angle_beta   90.00
_cell.angle_gamma   90.00
#
_symmetry.space_group_name_H-M   'P 1'
#
loop_
_entity.id
_entity.type
_entity.pdbx_description
1 polymer ?
#
loop_
_entity_poly.entity_id
_entity_poly.type
_entity_poly.pdbx_seq_one_letter_code
_entity_poly.pdbx_strand_id
1 'polypeptide(L)'
;MIRNMDRIWTGHPTSTGIGVDNGCVCAHCGLRSPPGSAQGALLPDATVIDPQDRGRDGRRYVTACGTEHLQVLIDRARRDWVAEQLWFGLLCRVSTLPAMRGVPVSDLGPRARLSPEQLRRAVDWNTHSDNPRVTLPGGQTLPNRHALALATQHV
;
A
#
# COMPACT_ATOMS: atom_id res chain seq x y z
N MET A 1 -18.06 8.06 8.70
CA MET A 1 -18.23 6.86 9.57
C MET A 1 -17.16 5.86 9.18
N ILE A 2 -16.04 5.89 9.90
CA ILE A 2 -14.92 4.95 9.70
C ILE A 2 -15.17 3.79 10.68
N ARG A 3 -15.99 2.83 10.29
CA ARG A 3 -16.13 1.55 11.00
C ARG A 3 -15.46 0.49 10.13
N ASN A 4 -14.30 0.02 10.51
CA ASN A 4 -13.73 -1.32 10.31
C ASN A 4 -12.19 -1.33 10.25
N MET A 5 -11.50 -0.59 11.14
CA MET A 5 -10.05 -0.76 11.30
C MET A 5 -9.66 -1.74 12.41
N ASP A 6 -10.64 -2.38 13.10
CA ASP A 6 -10.35 -3.14 14.33
C ASP A 6 -10.08 -4.65 14.12
N ARG A 7 -9.96 -5.13 12.90
CA ARG A 7 -9.50 -6.50 12.69
C ARG A 7 -8.00 -6.53 12.41
N ILE A 8 -7.22 -6.36 13.47
CA ILE A 8 -5.82 -6.78 13.49
C ILE A 8 -5.84 -8.32 13.42
N TRP A 9 -5.55 -8.85 12.25
CA TRP A 9 -5.43 -10.30 12.08
C TRP A 9 -4.09 -10.74 12.67
N THR A 10 -4.11 -11.22 13.90
CA THR A 10 -3.00 -11.96 14.52
C THR A 10 -3.05 -13.41 14.03
N GLY A 11 -2.78 -13.61 12.75
CA GLY A 11 -2.59 -14.94 12.20
C GLY A 11 -1.15 -15.35 12.41
N HIS A 12 -0.92 -16.38 13.22
CA HIS A 12 0.36 -17.08 13.21
C HIS A 12 0.62 -17.55 11.77
N PRO A 13 1.77 -17.24 11.15
CA PRO A 13 2.13 -17.85 9.89
C PRO A 13 2.23 -19.35 10.15
N THR A 14 1.33 -20.14 9.57
CA THR A 14 1.54 -21.58 9.43
C THR A 14 2.81 -21.76 8.60
N SER A 15 3.88 -22.11 9.27
CA SER A 15 5.17 -22.45 8.70
C SER A 15 4.99 -23.64 7.77
N THR A 16 4.76 -23.37 6.49
CA THR A 16 5.01 -24.38 5.45
C THR A 16 6.49 -24.32 5.15
N GLY A 17 7.21 -25.32 5.64
CA GLY A 17 8.66 -25.36 5.65
C GLY A 17 9.30 -25.21 4.27
N ILE A 18 10.12 -24.20 4.17
CA ILE A 18 11.39 -24.27 3.44
C ILE A 18 12.40 -23.71 4.42
N GLY A 19 13.27 -24.60 4.92
CA GLY A 19 14.31 -24.26 5.87
C GLY A 19 15.25 -23.21 5.31
N VAL A 20 15.19 -22.03 5.86
CA VAL A 20 16.29 -21.08 5.87
C VAL A 20 16.35 -20.58 7.32
N ASP A 21 17.38 -20.98 8.03
CA ASP A 21 17.71 -20.57 9.40
C ASP A 21 18.15 -19.08 9.47
N ASN A 22 17.47 -18.22 8.74
CA ASN A 22 17.73 -16.80 8.77
C ASN A 22 16.68 -16.13 9.64
N GLY A 23 17.04 -15.83 10.89
CA GLY A 23 16.22 -15.03 11.79
C GLY A 23 15.66 -13.80 11.13
N CYS A 24 14.45 -13.41 11.49
CA CYS A 24 13.75 -12.24 10.93
C CYS A 24 14.44 -10.93 11.37
N VAL A 25 14.50 -9.96 10.46
CA VAL A 25 14.99 -8.60 10.77
C VAL A 25 13.82 -7.78 11.30
N CYS A 26 14.00 -7.17 12.47
CA CYS A 26 13.02 -6.27 13.04
C CYS A 26 12.90 -4.98 12.21
N ALA A 27 11.69 -4.66 11.73
CA ALA A 27 11.46 -3.49 10.91
C ALA A 27 11.61 -2.15 11.70
N HIS A 28 11.65 -2.20 13.04
CA HIS A 28 11.87 -1.01 13.86
C HIS A 28 13.35 -0.77 14.16
N CYS A 29 14.06 -1.74 14.72
CA CYS A 29 15.44 -1.56 15.19
C CYS A 29 16.51 -2.16 14.27
N GLY A 30 16.13 -2.89 13.21
CA GLY A 30 17.07 -3.51 12.28
C GLY A 30 17.80 -4.74 12.83
N LEU A 31 17.60 -5.12 14.09
CA LEU A 31 18.25 -6.29 14.69
C LEU A 31 17.62 -7.59 14.20
N ARG A 32 18.45 -8.63 14.05
CA ARG A 32 17.98 -9.98 13.75
C ARG A 32 17.44 -10.64 15.02
N SER A 33 16.25 -11.21 14.93
CA SER A 33 15.65 -12.00 15.98
C SER A 33 15.91 -13.47 15.76
N PRO A 34 16.14 -14.27 16.83
CA PRO A 34 16.23 -15.71 16.71
C PRO A 34 14.98 -16.32 16.06
N PRO A 35 15.09 -17.47 15.40
CA PRO A 35 13.93 -18.19 14.90
C PRO A 35 12.87 -18.40 15.97
N GLY A 36 11.61 -18.11 15.66
CA GLY A 36 10.47 -18.28 16.58
C GLY A 36 10.24 -17.16 17.60
N SER A 37 11.16 -16.19 17.75
CA SER A 37 10.98 -15.05 18.67
C SER A 37 10.37 -13.80 18.01
N ALA A 38 10.41 -13.71 16.69
CA ALA A 38 9.86 -12.58 15.96
C ALA A 38 8.33 -12.62 15.90
N GLN A 39 7.72 -11.46 16.04
CA GLN A 39 6.29 -11.24 15.84
C GLN A 39 6.05 -10.61 14.48
N GLY A 40 5.05 -11.10 13.75
CA GLY A 40 4.67 -10.57 12.44
C GLY A 40 3.26 -10.02 12.43
N ALA A 41 3.02 -8.95 11.68
CA ALA A 41 1.69 -8.40 11.46
C ALA A 41 1.54 -7.79 10.06
N LEU A 42 0.29 -7.75 9.55
CA LEU A 42 -0.08 -6.94 8.40
C LEU A 42 -0.52 -5.55 8.90
N LEU A 43 0.24 -4.55 8.54
CA LEU A 43 -0.03 -3.16 8.93
C LEU A 43 -0.56 -2.35 7.75
N PRO A 44 -1.41 -1.31 8.02
CA PRO A 44 -1.84 -0.40 6.99
C PRO A 44 -0.64 0.36 6.40
N ASP A 45 -0.57 0.41 5.07
CA ASP A 45 0.45 1.15 4.32
C ASP A 45 -0.14 1.61 2.99
N ALA A 46 -0.45 2.89 2.91
CA ALA A 46 -1.11 3.47 1.74
C ALA A 46 -0.23 3.48 0.47
N THR A 47 1.08 3.21 0.60
CA THR A 47 2.00 3.14 -0.54
C THR A 47 2.01 1.78 -1.23
N VAL A 48 1.45 0.75 -0.59
CA VAL A 48 1.50 -0.63 -1.09
C VAL A 48 0.29 -0.94 -1.95
N ILE A 49 0.54 -1.24 -3.21
CA ILE A 49 -0.44 -1.77 -4.16
C ILE A 49 0.04 -3.14 -4.60
N ASP A 50 -0.70 -4.18 -4.20
CA ASP A 50 -0.34 -5.55 -4.55
C ASP A 50 -0.68 -5.82 -6.03
N PRO A 51 0.26 -6.30 -6.84
CA PRO A 51 0.02 -6.55 -8.27
C PRO A 51 -0.92 -7.73 -8.54
N GLN A 52 -1.01 -8.69 -7.63
CA GLN A 52 -1.72 -9.95 -7.82
C GLN A 52 -2.96 -10.09 -6.93
N ASP A 53 -2.91 -9.56 -5.72
CA ASP A 53 -3.97 -9.72 -4.73
C ASP A 53 -4.49 -8.36 -4.23
N ARG A 54 -5.65 -7.96 -4.75
CA ARG A 54 -6.33 -6.73 -4.33
C ARG A 54 -6.71 -6.71 -2.84
N GLY A 55 -6.82 -7.86 -2.21
CA GLY A 55 -7.08 -7.97 -0.78
C GLY A 55 -5.90 -7.51 0.08
N ARG A 56 -4.71 -7.39 -0.54
CA ARG A 56 -3.50 -6.90 0.11
C ARG A 56 -3.19 -5.43 -0.17
N ASP A 57 -3.98 -4.77 -1.01
CA ASP A 57 -3.82 -3.34 -1.26
C ASP A 57 -3.86 -2.56 0.05
N GLY A 58 -2.94 -1.63 0.22
CA GLY A 58 -2.84 -0.82 1.42
C GLY A 58 -2.33 -1.56 2.65
N ARG A 59 -1.63 -2.70 2.48
CA ARG A 59 -1.12 -3.51 3.59
C ARG A 59 0.31 -3.94 3.36
N ARG A 60 1.13 -3.85 4.40
CA ARG A 60 2.51 -4.34 4.42
C ARG A 60 2.68 -5.35 5.54
N TYR A 61 3.29 -6.50 5.24
CA TYR A 61 3.73 -7.42 6.26
C TYR A 61 5.02 -6.91 6.90
N VAL A 62 5.07 -6.85 8.23
CA VAL A 62 6.24 -6.44 8.99
C VAL A 62 6.57 -7.48 10.05
N THR A 63 7.84 -7.54 10.43
CA THR A 63 8.33 -8.35 11.55
C THR A 63 8.95 -7.46 12.61
N ALA A 64 8.75 -7.79 13.87
CA ALA A 64 9.33 -7.12 15.02
C ALA A 64 9.99 -8.16 15.97
N CYS A 65 11.04 -7.76 16.67
CA CYS A 65 11.73 -8.62 17.63
C CYS A 65 10.99 -8.80 18.96
N GLY A 66 9.87 -8.08 19.14
CA GLY A 66 9.03 -8.17 20.33
C GLY A 66 7.80 -7.28 20.26
N THR A 67 6.92 -7.42 21.25
CA THR A 67 5.62 -6.73 21.30
C THR A 67 5.76 -5.21 21.32
N GLU A 68 6.73 -4.66 22.03
CA GLU A 68 6.96 -3.22 22.13
C GLU A 68 7.31 -2.62 20.76
N HIS A 69 8.23 -3.25 20.02
CA HIS A 69 8.58 -2.78 18.68
C HIS A 69 7.45 -2.97 17.68
N LEU A 70 6.66 -4.03 17.82
CA LEU A 70 5.47 -4.21 17.00
C LEU A 70 4.45 -3.09 17.27
N GLN A 71 4.23 -2.71 18.54
CA GLN A 71 3.31 -1.63 18.88
C GLN A 71 3.77 -0.28 18.30
N VAL A 72 5.07 0.01 18.35
CA VAL A 72 5.64 1.23 17.72
C VAL A 72 5.36 1.24 16.22
N LEU A 73 5.53 0.10 15.53
CA LEU A 73 5.25 -0.03 14.10
C LEU A 73 3.76 0.17 13.78
N ILE A 74 2.86 -0.39 14.61
CA ILE A 74 1.41 -0.21 14.48
C ILE A 74 1.02 1.27 14.60
N ASP A 75 1.52 1.95 15.63
CA ASP A 75 1.18 3.34 15.89
C ASP A 75 1.73 4.26 14.81
N ARG A 76 2.93 3.96 14.28
CA ARG A 76 3.50 4.65 13.14
C ARG A 76 2.65 4.45 11.88
N ALA A 77 2.30 3.21 11.55
CA ALA A 77 1.49 2.90 10.39
C ALA A 77 0.12 3.59 10.41
N ARG A 78 -0.50 3.73 11.60
CA ARG A 78 -1.76 4.47 11.77
C ARG A 78 -1.60 5.97 11.54
N ARG A 79 -0.52 6.58 12.04
CA ARG A 79 -0.25 8.01 11.84
C ARG A 79 0.08 8.34 10.39
N ASP A 80 0.82 7.47 9.72
CA ASP A 80 1.34 7.70 8.37
C ASP A 80 0.32 7.32 7.28
N TRP A 81 -0.87 6.81 7.67
CA TRP A 81 -1.91 6.41 6.73
C TRP A 81 -2.57 7.60 6.02
N VAL A 82 -2.51 7.58 4.70
CA VAL A 82 -3.17 8.56 3.82
C VAL A 82 -4.06 7.82 2.82
N ALA A 83 -5.36 7.90 3.00
CA ALA A 83 -6.31 7.17 2.16
C ALA A 83 -6.25 7.60 0.68
N GLU A 84 -6.04 8.88 0.42
CA GLU A 84 -5.91 9.46 -0.92
C GLU A 84 -4.71 8.88 -1.68
N GLN A 85 -3.61 8.62 -0.99
CA GLN A 85 -2.42 7.98 -1.55
C GLN A 85 -2.73 6.55 -2.03
N LEU A 86 -3.46 5.77 -1.23
CA LEU A 86 -3.91 4.44 -1.63
C LEU A 86 -4.81 4.52 -2.86
N TRP A 87 -5.82 5.39 -2.84
CA TRP A 87 -6.75 5.54 -3.97
C TRP A 87 -6.02 5.95 -5.25
N PHE A 88 -5.06 6.86 -5.13
CA PHE A 88 -4.22 7.24 -6.26
C PHE A 88 -3.39 6.06 -6.79
N GLY A 89 -2.80 5.25 -5.92
CA GLY A 89 -2.10 4.02 -6.29
C GLY A 89 -2.99 3.02 -7.04
N LEU A 90 -4.26 2.88 -6.62
CA LEU A 90 -5.24 2.04 -7.33
C LEU A 90 -5.55 2.57 -8.74
N LEU A 91 -5.66 3.88 -8.91
CA LEU A 91 -5.82 4.51 -10.23
C LEU A 91 -4.60 4.24 -11.12
N CYS A 92 -3.39 4.41 -10.57
CA CYS A 92 -2.15 4.14 -11.30
C CYS A 92 -2.11 2.67 -11.78
N ARG A 93 -2.46 1.70 -10.93
CA ARG A 93 -2.51 0.29 -11.33
C ARG A 93 -3.48 0.06 -12.50
N VAL A 94 -4.67 0.65 -12.45
CA VAL A 94 -5.65 0.51 -13.53
C VAL A 94 -5.16 1.17 -14.82
N SER A 95 -4.54 2.34 -14.74
CA SER A 95 -4.03 3.07 -15.91
C SER A 95 -2.91 2.35 -16.65
N THR A 96 -2.18 1.43 -15.99
CA THR A 96 -1.13 0.62 -16.62
C THR A 96 -1.66 -0.53 -17.48
N LEU A 97 -2.94 -0.87 -17.36
CA LEU A 97 -3.56 -1.92 -18.18
C LEU A 97 -3.62 -1.49 -19.65
N PRO A 98 -3.23 -2.34 -20.61
CA PRO A 98 -3.23 -1.99 -22.03
C PRO A 98 -4.57 -1.46 -22.55
N ALA A 99 -5.68 -2.03 -22.07
CA ALA A 99 -7.03 -1.62 -22.42
C ALA A 99 -7.46 -0.26 -21.84
N MET A 100 -6.65 0.32 -20.95
CA MET A 100 -6.94 1.60 -20.30
C MET A 100 -6.08 2.76 -20.83
N ARG A 101 -5.28 2.52 -21.86
CA ARG A 101 -4.49 3.58 -22.50
C ARG A 101 -5.41 4.60 -23.15
N GLY A 102 -5.22 5.89 -22.82
CA GLY A 102 -6.03 6.99 -23.36
C GLY A 102 -7.46 7.08 -22.79
N VAL A 103 -7.81 6.27 -21.79
CA VAL A 103 -9.10 6.34 -21.11
C VAL A 103 -9.11 7.54 -20.15
N PRO A 104 -10.15 8.39 -20.16
CA PRO A 104 -10.27 9.52 -19.23
C PRO A 104 -10.23 9.06 -17.77
N VAL A 105 -9.67 9.90 -16.88
CA VAL A 105 -9.57 9.60 -15.44
C VAL A 105 -10.94 9.31 -14.81
N SER A 106 -11.99 9.99 -15.26
CA SER A 106 -13.37 9.73 -14.84
C SER A 106 -13.79 8.27 -14.99
N ASP A 107 -13.32 7.62 -16.06
CA ASP A 107 -13.69 6.24 -16.40
C ASP A 107 -12.76 5.23 -15.72
N LEU A 108 -11.58 5.66 -15.27
CA LEU A 108 -10.67 4.83 -14.48
C LEU A 108 -11.19 4.61 -13.05
N GLY A 109 -11.90 5.60 -12.46
CA GLY A 109 -12.44 5.53 -11.11
C GLY A 109 -13.28 4.27 -10.83
N PRO A 110 -14.36 4.01 -11.60
CA PRO A 110 -15.16 2.81 -11.44
C PRO A 110 -14.37 1.50 -11.59
N ARG A 111 -13.38 1.47 -12.49
CA ARG A 111 -12.52 0.30 -12.69
C ARG A 111 -11.54 0.08 -11.53
N ALA A 112 -11.10 1.17 -10.89
CA ALA A 112 -10.35 1.13 -9.65
C ALA A 112 -11.23 0.86 -8.41
N ARG A 113 -12.56 0.77 -8.60
CA ARG A 113 -13.59 0.65 -7.55
C ARG A 113 -13.61 1.83 -6.60
N LEU A 114 -13.37 3.02 -7.12
CA LEU A 114 -13.45 4.27 -6.38
C LEU A 114 -14.79 4.93 -6.62
N SER A 115 -15.35 5.52 -5.56
CA SER A 115 -16.48 6.44 -5.71
C SER A 115 -16.03 7.73 -6.38
N PRO A 116 -16.95 8.52 -6.98
CA PRO A 116 -16.60 9.83 -7.56
C PRO A 116 -15.88 10.76 -6.58
N GLU A 117 -16.26 10.74 -5.32
CA GLU A 117 -15.61 11.54 -4.27
C GLU A 117 -14.20 11.05 -3.96
N GLN A 118 -13.98 9.74 -3.86
CA GLN A 118 -12.65 9.16 -3.67
C GLN A 118 -11.73 9.46 -4.86
N LEU A 119 -12.27 9.36 -6.08
CA LEU A 119 -11.55 9.71 -7.29
C LEU A 119 -11.10 11.18 -7.27
N ARG A 120 -12.02 12.10 -6.98
CA ARG A 120 -11.72 13.53 -6.88
C ARG A 120 -10.61 13.79 -5.84
N ARG A 121 -10.75 13.24 -4.64
CA ARG A 121 -9.77 13.41 -3.56
C ARG A 121 -8.40 12.81 -3.91
N ALA A 122 -8.36 11.66 -4.57
CA ALA A 122 -7.11 11.05 -5.03
C ALA A 122 -6.39 11.92 -6.07
N VAL A 123 -7.14 12.51 -7.00
CA VAL A 123 -6.60 13.44 -8.00
C VAL A 123 -6.10 14.71 -7.35
N ASP A 124 -6.89 15.32 -6.47
CA ASP A 124 -6.51 16.52 -5.72
C ASP A 124 -5.23 16.28 -4.90
N TRP A 125 -5.14 15.13 -4.21
CA TRP A 125 -3.95 14.74 -3.46
C TRP A 125 -2.70 14.68 -4.35
N ASN A 126 -2.82 14.09 -5.55
CA ASN A 126 -1.70 13.98 -6.49
C ASN A 126 -1.22 15.34 -7.04
N THR A 127 -2.06 16.36 -7.04
CA THR A 127 -1.66 17.69 -7.55
C THR A 127 -0.76 18.45 -6.58
N HIS A 128 -0.71 18.06 -5.31
CA HIS A 128 0.15 18.70 -4.30
C HIS A 128 1.60 18.25 -4.46
N SER A 129 2.54 19.21 -4.54
CA SER A 129 3.96 18.96 -4.82
C SER A 129 4.69 18.19 -3.72
N ASP A 130 4.22 18.28 -2.48
CA ASP A 130 4.88 17.73 -1.29
C ASP A 130 4.45 16.29 -0.97
N ASN A 131 3.52 15.72 -1.75
CA ASN A 131 3.03 14.38 -1.50
C ASN A 131 4.07 13.32 -1.88
N PRO A 132 4.18 12.22 -1.09
CA PRO A 132 5.12 11.15 -1.34
C PRO A 132 4.85 10.46 -2.68
N ARG A 133 5.89 9.92 -3.27
CA ARG A 133 5.80 9.18 -4.54
C ARG A 133 5.01 7.89 -4.36
N VAL A 134 4.26 7.50 -5.38
CA VAL A 134 3.55 6.22 -5.42
C VAL A 134 4.40 5.21 -6.21
N THR A 135 4.60 4.03 -5.62
CA THR A 135 5.28 2.91 -6.27
C THR A 135 4.27 2.05 -7.01
N LEU A 136 4.45 1.87 -8.31
CA LEU A 136 3.62 1.01 -9.13
C LEU A 136 3.95 -0.48 -8.92
N PRO A 137 3.02 -1.39 -9.26
CA PRO A 137 3.31 -2.81 -9.39
C PRO A 137 4.50 -3.01 -10.34
N GLY A 138 5.53 -3.73 -9.87
CA GLY A 138 6.80 -3.89 -10.61
C GLY A 138 7.94 -2.99 -10.14
N GLY A 139 7.76 -2.24 -9.04
CA GLY A 139 8.81 -1.47 -8.40
C GLY A 139 9.13 -0.11 -9.04
N GLN A 140 8.38 0.30 -10.06
CA GLN A 140 8.54 1.63 -10.65
C GLN A 140 7.92 2.69 -9.74
N THR A 141 8.72 3.65 -9.32
CA THR A 141 8.25 4.82 -8.58
C THR A 141 7.90 5.93 -9.56
N LEU A 142 6.63 6.33 -9.62
CA LEU A 142 6.20 7.47 -10.44
C LEU A 142 6.22 8.75 -9.59
N PRO A 143 6.79 9.85 -10.13
CA PRO A 143 6.53 11.18 -9.57
C PRO A 143 5.03 11.50 -9.73
N ASN A 144 4.44 12.14 -8.72
CA ASN A 144 3.01 12.43 -8.60
C ASN A 144 2.31 13.00 -9.85
N ARG A 145 3.06 13.61 -10.77
CA ARG A 145 2.50 14.28 -11.97
C ARG A 145 2.41 13.42 -13.23
N HIS A 146 3.07 12.25 -13.28
CA HIS A 146 3.18 11.50 -14.54
C HIS A 146 2.05 10.51 -14.83
N ALA A 147 1.41 9.95 -13.83
CA ALA A 147 0.39 8.93 -14.05
C ALA A 147 -0.90 9.50 -14.65
N LEU A 148 -1.26 10.74 -14.33
CA LEU A 148 -2.45 11.40 -14.87
C LEU A 148 -2.18 12.16 -16.18
N ALA A 149 -0.96 12.65 -16.41
CA ALA A 149 -0.59 13.30 -17.67
C ALA A 149 -0.71 12.36 -18.88
N LEU A 150 -0.49 11.06 -18.68
CA LEU A 150 -0.68 10.05 -19.74
C LEU A 150 -2.17 9.81 -20.08
N ALA A 151 -3.08 10.13 -19.16
CA ALA A 151 -4.53 9.99 -19.37
C ALA A 151 -5.19 11.26 -19.92
N THR A 152 -4.54 12.44 -19.81
CA THR A 152 -5.10 13.75 -20.20
C THR A 152 -4.57 14.29 -21.51
N GLN A 153 -3.65 13.62 -22.20
CA GLN A 153 -3.05 14.11 -23.46
C GLN A 153 -3.90 13.90 -24.71
N HIS A 154 -5.16 13.49 -24.59
CA HIS A 154 -6.09 13.42 -25.72
C HIS A 154 -7.42 14.09 -25.36
N VAL A 155 -7.44 15.41 -25.40
CA VAL A 155 -8.63 16.23 -25.64
C VAL A 155 -8.36 17.06 -26.87
#